data_0b2824bea901782ca0af61e4df452405
#
_entry.id   0b2824bea901782ca0af61e4df452405
#
_cell.length_a   1.000
_cell.length_b   1.000
_cell.length_c   1.000
_cell.angle_alpha   90.00
_cell.angle_beta   90.00
_cell.angle_gamma   90.00
#
_symmetry.space_group_name_H-M   'P 1'
#
loop_
_entity.id
_entity.type
_entity.pdbx_description
1 polymer ?
#
loop_
_entity_poly.entity_id
_entity_poly.type
_entity_poly.pdbx_seq_one_letter_code
_entity_poly.pdbx_strand_id
1 'polypeptide(L)'
;MEAQARNLIGNGTVIKGDIDSSGDIRIDGQLIGNLKSNGKVYVGQSGVLEGELICKQAEIAGTVKGKIKTEELTALKSTSQVEVELTTKQLLIEVGAIFTGQCIMNQQNTVAMPKQQRIG
;
A
#
# COMPACT_ATOMS: atom_id res chain seq x y z
N MET A 1 -6.35 10.08 -22.79
CA MET A 1 -6.11 9.86 -22.53
C MET A 1 -5.85 9.39 -22.07
N GLU A 2 -5.60 9.36 -21.86
CA GLU A 2 -5.29 9.07 -21.40
C GLU A 2 -5.05 8.60 -20.74
N ALA A 3 -5.12 8.49 -20.42
CA ALA A 3 -5.05 8.21 -19.74
C ALA A 3 -4.47 7.49 -19.33
N GLN A 4 -4.04 7.33 -19.23
CA GLN A 4 -3.47 6.63 -18.95
C GLN A 4 -2.57 6.71 -18.29
N ALA A 5 -2.49 7.15 -17.70
CA ALA A 5 -1.64 7.45 -16.88
C ALA A 5 -1.35 6.42 -16.07
N ARG A 6 -0.92 5.35 -16.39
CA ARG A 6 -0.61 4.39 -15.55
C ARG A 6 0.80 4.21 -15.53
N ASN A 7 1.45 4.15 -14.45
CA ASN A 7 2.86 3.94 -14.32
C ASN A 7 3.12 2.53 -13.81
N LEU A 8 4.13 1.89 -14.33
CA LEU A 8 4.41 0.53 -13.97
C LEU A 8 5.89 0.36 -13.66
N ILE A 9 6.19 -0.19 -12.50
CA ILE A 9 7.54 -0.58 -12.17
C ILE A 9 7.57 -2.08 -12.29
N GLY A 10 8.19 -2.58 -13.35
CA GLY A 10 8.11 -3.98 -13.68
C GLY A 10 8.97 -4.87 -12.81
N ASN A 11 8.68 -6.13 -12.87
CA ASN A 11 9.42 -7.13 -12.13
C ASN A 11 10.87 -7.10 -12.56
N GLY A 12 11.78 -7.12 -11.63
CA GLY A 12 13.20 -7.02 -11.92
C GLY A 12 13.75 -5.62 -11.89
N THR A 13 12.90 -4.62 -11.77
CA THR A 13 13.32 -3.24 -11.73
C THR A 13 13.48 -2.80 -10.28
N VAL A 14 14.59 -2.14 -9.98
CA VAL A 14 14.83 -1.61 -8.65
C VAL A 14 14.99 -0.10 -8.79
N ILE A 15 14.20 0.65 -8.06
CA ILE A 15 14.28 2.09 -8.08
C ILE A 15 14.57 2.56 -6.66
N LYS A 16 15.57 3.43 -6.54
CA LYS A 16 15.90 4.03 -5.28
C LYS A 16 15.70 5.53 -5.42
N GLY A 17 14.89 6.09 -4.57
CA GLY A 17 14.60 7.51 -4.63
C GLY A 17 13.13 7.76 -4.45
N ASP A 18 12.71 8.99 -4.67
CA ASP A 18 11.35 9.39 -4.43
C ASP A 18 10.60 9.47 -5.75
N ILE A 19 9.35 9.04 -5.73
CA ILE A 19 8.50 9.09 -6.91
C ILE A 19 7.24 9.85 -6.57
N ASP A 20 6.85 10.74 -7.46
CA ASP A 20 5.65 11.52 -7.28
C ASP A 20 4.84 11.33 -8.56
N SER A 21 3.67 10.75 -8.44
CA SER A 21 2.84 10.44 -9.58
C SER A 21 1.49 11.10 -9.41
N SER A 22 0.93 11.62 -10.50
CA SER A 22 -0.38 12.22 -10.40
C SER A 22 -1.47 11.21 -10.72
N GLY A 23 -1.15 10.02 -11.09
CA GLY A 23 -2.14 9.01 -11.42
C GLY A 23 -1.82 7.69 -10.76
N ASP A 24 -2.42 6.65 -11.26
CA ASP A 24 -2.24 5.33 -10.68
C ASP A 24 -0.86 4.78 -10.99
N ILE A 25 -0.35 3.94 -10.11
CA ILE A 25 0.95 3.34 -10.33
C ILE A 25 0.89 1.91 -9.82
N ARG A 26 1.53 1.02 -10.55
CA ARG A 26 1.60 -0.38 -10.18
C ARG A 26 3.06 -0.76 -9.97
N ILE A 27 3.36 -1.44 -8.88
CA ILE A 27 4.71 -1.84 -8.56
C ILE A 27 4.80 -3.35 -8.54
N ASP A 28 5.49 -3.91 -9.51
CA ASP A 28 5.80 -5.32 -9.54
C ASP A 28 7.29 -5.55 -9.29
N GLY A 29 8.06 -4.49 -9.24
CA GLY A 29 9.49 -4.56 -8.93
C GLY A 29 9.74 -4.07 -7.53
N GLN A 30 10.87 -3.39 -7.31
CA GLN A 30 11.25 -2.95 -5.98
C GLN A 30 11.43 -1.44 -5.98
N LEU A 31 10.85 -0.78 -5.00
CA LEU A 31 11.04 0.64 -4.81
C LEU A 31 11.54 0.87 -3.39
N ILE A 32 12.67 1.53 -3.28
CA ILE A 32 13.24 1.91 -2.00
C ILE A 32 13.24 3.42 -1.96
N GLY A 33 12.40 4.01 -1.13
CA GLY A 33 12.25 5.45 -1.07
C GLY A 33 10.80 5.81 -0.79
N ASN A 34 10.43 7.02 -1.18
CA ASN A 34 9.09 7.50 -0.90
C ASN A 34 8.28 7.52 -2.18
N LEU A 35 7.02 7.15 -2.06
CA LEU A 35 6.12 7.17 -3.21
C LEU A 35 4.90 7.97 -2.83
N LYS A 36 4.57 8.94 -3.67
CA LYS A 36 3.42 9.76 -3.45
C LYS A 36 2.58 9.73 -4.73
N SER A 37 1.30 9.47 -4.60
CA SER A 37 0.43 9.39 -5.73
C SER A 37 -0.90 10.02 -5.38
N ASN A 38 -1.53 10.67 -6.37
CA ASN A 38 -2.86 11.20 -6.17
C ASN A 38 -3.92 10.20 -6.58
N GLY A 39 -3.56 9.02 -6.89
CA GLY A 39 -4.50 8.00 -7.31
C GLY A 39 -4.31 6.73 -6.51
N LYS A 40 -4.36 5.60 -7.17
CA LYS A 40 -4.28 4.32 -6.54
C LYS A 40 -2.92 3.71 -6.75
N VAL A 41 -2.37 3.12 -5.71
CA VAL A 41 -1.11 2.40 -5.82
C VAL A 41 -1.39 0.92 -5.62
N TYR A 42 -0.94 0.12 -6.57
CA TYR A 42 -1.12 -1.32 -6.48
C TYR A 42 0.27 -1.96 -6.38
N VAL A 43 0.50 -2.72 -5.33
CA VAL A 43 1.76 -3.45 -5.18
C VAL A 43 1.46 -4.91 -5.47
N GLY A 44 2.00 -5.41 -6.56
CA GLY A 44 1.73 -6.78 -6.99
C GLY A 44 2.45 -7.80 -6.13
N GLN A 45 2.19 -9.07 -6.38
CA GLN A 45 2.75 -10.11 -5.54
C GLN A 45 4.26 -10.11 -5.51
N SER A 46 4.90 -9.74 -6.60
CA SER A 46 6.34 -9.68 -6.65
C SER A 46 6.86 -8.31 -6.27
N GLY A 47 5.98 -7.36 -5.96
CA GLY A 47 6.42 -6.01 -5.65
C GLY A 47 6.91 -5.88 -4.24
N VAL A 48 7.85 -4.98 -4.04
CA VAL A 48 8.40 -4.68 -2.72
C VAL A 48 8.52 -3.17 -2.62
N LEU A 49 7.98 -2.60 -1.56
CA LEU A 49 8.10 -1.18 -1.32
C LEU A 49 8.69 -0.99 0.06
N GLU A 50 9.80 -0.26 0.13
CA GLU A 50 10.42 0.05 1.40
C GLU A 50 10.51 1.55 1.50
N GLY A 51 9.83 2.14 2.46
CA GLY A 51 9.83 3.58 2.65
C GLY A 51 8.45 4.07 3.01
N GLU A 52 8.10 5.23 2.47
CA GLU A 52 6.83 5.82 2.84
C GLU A 52 5.93 5.88 1.62
N LEU A 53 4.70 5.45 1.77
CA LEU A 53 3.72 5.47 0.70
C LEU A 53 2.59 6.41 1.09
N ILE A 54 2.30 7.38 0.24
CA ILE A 54 1.21 8.30 0.45
C ILE A 54 0.36 8.29 -0.81
N CYS A 55 -0.91 7.96 -0.67
CA CYS A 55 -1.78 7.90 -1.83
C CYS A 55 -3.23 7.99 -1.39
N LYS A 56 -4.14 7.95 -2.36
CA LYS A 56 -5.55 7.96 -2.00
C LYS A 56 -6.01 6.56 -1.67
N GLN A 57 -5.62 5.59 -2.45
CA GLN A 57 -6.00 4.22 -2.21
C GLN A 57 -4.79 3.34 -2.43
N ALA A 58 -4.69 2.29 -1.66
CA ALA A 58 -3.59 1.35 -1.83
C ALA A 58 -4.14 -0.07 -1.83
N GLU A 59 -3.65 -0.87 -2.75
CA GLU A 59 -4.01 -2.27 -2.80
C GLU A 59 -2.70 -3.04 -2.80
N ILE A 60 -2.46 -3.82 -1.77
CA ILE A 60 -1.17 -4.43 -1.54
C ILE A 60 -1.29 -5.94 -1.64
N ALA A 61 -0.60 -6.54 -2.60
CA ALA A 61 -0.53 -7.99 -2.72
C ALA A 61 0.89 -8.50 -2.50
N GLY A 62 1.83 -7.59 -2.32
CA GLY A 62 3.23 -7.96 -2.12
C GLY A 62 3.73 -7.53 -0.76
N THR A 63 4.94 -7.03 -0.71
CA THR A 63 5.60 -6.68 0.54
C THR A 63 5.78 -5.18 0.66
N VAL A 64 5.43 -4.62 1.82
CA VAL A 64 5.65 -3.21 2.09
C VAL A 64 6.22 -3.07 3.48
N LYS A 65 7.29 -2.27 3.60
CA LYS A 65 7.89 -1.99 4.89
C LYS A 65 8.06 -0.49 5.03
N GLY A 66 7.72 0.04 6.19
CA GLY A 66 7.89 1.46 6.47
C GLY A 66 6.59 2.10 6.92
N LYS A 67 6.07 3.03 6.15
CA LYS A 67 4.84 3.71 6.48
C LYS A 67 3.91 3.76 5.30
N ILE A 68 2.62 3.61 5.57
CA ILE A 68 1.61 3.77 4.54
C ILE A 68 0.58 4.76 5.04
N LYS A 69 0.26 5.74 4.21
CA LYS A 69 -0.74 6.72 4.56
C LYS A 69 -1.67 6.86 3.38
N THR A 70 -2.94 6.50 3.56
CA THR A 70 -3.91 6.63 2.49
C THR A 70 -5.04 7.51 2.95
N GLU A 71 -5.66 8.19 2.00
CA GLU A 71 -6.77 9.06 2.33
C GLU A 71 -8.07 8.31 2.37
N GLU A 72 -8.18 7.20 1.70
CA GLU A 72 -9.44 6.50 1.61
C GLU A 72 -9.30 5.05 2.08
N LEU A 73 -8.83 4.18 1.25
CA LEU A 73 -8.87 2.76 1.52
C LEU A 73 -7.51 2.12 1.35
N THR A 74 -7.16 1.25 2.27
CA THR A 74 -6.01 0.37 2.10
C THR A 74 -6.52 -1.06 2.11
N ALA A 75 -6.25 -1.80 1.04
CA ALA A 75 -6.66 -3.19 0.95
C ALA A 75 -5.42 -4.08 0.97
N LEU A 76 -5.40 -5.02 1.89
CA LEU A 76 -4.30 -5.95 2.00
C LEU A 76 -4.80 -7.30 1.50
N LYS A 77 -4.24 -7.73 0.37
CA LYS A 77 -4.68 -8.97 -0.25
C LYS A 77 -4.08 -10.17 0.47
N SER A 78 -4.57 -11.34 0.15
CA SER A 78 -4.17 -12.52 0.89
C SER A 78 -2.68 -12.83 0.80
N THR A 79 -2.00 -12.34 -0.22
CA THR A 79 -0.58 -12.58 -0.38
C THR A 79 0.28 -11.46 0.19
N SER A 80 -0.32 -10.45 0.80
CA SER A 80 0.44 -9.31 1.27
C SER A 80 1.19 -9.60 2.57
N GLN A 81 2.35 -8.97 2.70
CA GLN A 81 3.11 -9.01 3.93
C GLN A 81 3.54 -7.59 4.20
N VAL A 82 3.00 -6.97 5.22
CA VAL A 82 3.31 -5.58 5.50
C VAL A 82 3.85 -5.43 6.92
N GLU A 83 4.90 -4.63 7.03
CA GLU A 83 5.45 -4.27 8.32
C GLU A 83 5.47 -2.76 8.31
N VAL A 84 4.39 -2.12 8.72
CA VAL A 84 4.28 -0.70 8.51
C VAL A 84 3.50 -0.05 9.62
N GLU A 85 3.63 1.26 9.65
CA GLU A 85 2.75 2.08 10.43
C GLU A 85 1.72 2.59 9.43
N LEU A 86 0.49 2.19 9.58
CA LEU A 86 -0.55 2.44 8.58
C LEU A 86 -1.53 3.46 9.09
N THR A 87 -1.80 4.47 8.27
CA THR A 87 -2.83 5.46 8.56
C THR A 87 -3.80 5.47 7.40
N THR A 88 -5.07 5.19 7.67
CA THR A 88 -6.04 5.08 6.60
C THR A 88 -7.42 5.34 7.16
N LYS A 89 -8.37 5.66 6.28
CA LYS A 89 -9.73 5.78 6.72
C LYS A 89 -10.42 4.44 6.79
N GLN A 90 -10.16 3.58 5.82
CA GLN A 90 -10.80 2.28 5.77
C GLN A 90 -9.74 1.24 5.51
N LEU A 91 -9.90 0.08 6.09
CA LEU A 91 -8.91 -0.97 5.95
C LEU A 91 -9.62 -2.27 5.65
N LEU A 92 -9.19 -2.93 4.59
CA LEU A 92 -9.72 -4.23 4.23
C LEU A 92 -8.56 -5.21 4.27
N ILE A 93 -8.70 -6.26 5.05
CA ILE A 93 -7.64 -7.26 5.15
C ILE A 93 -8.24 -8.60 4.76
N GLU A 94 -7.67 -9.23 3.75
CA GLU A 94 -8.13 -10.54 3.33
C GLU A 94 -7.48 -11.61 4.17
N VAL A 95 -8.13 -12.75 4.26
CA VAL A 95 -7.58 -13.87 4.98
C VAL A 95 -6.27 -14.28 4.34
N GLY A 96 -5.26 -14.46 5.10
CA GLY A 96 -3.93 -14.81 4.61
C GLY A 96 -2.97 -13.63 4.64
N ALA A 97 -3.47 -12.41 4.67
CA ALA A 97 -2.59 -11.26 4.73
C ALA A 97 -1.87 -11.20 6.07
N ILE A 98 -0.64 -10.73 6.05
CA ILE A 98 0.16 -10.61 7.27
C ILE A 98 0.43 -9.14 7.50
N PHE A 99 -0.01 -8.65 8.65
CA PHE A 99 0.18 -7.25 9.00
C PHE A 99 0.89 -7.18 10.33
N THR A 100 2.01 -6.48 10.35
CA THR A 100 2.78 -6.26 11.55
C THR A 100 2.99 -4.76 11.68
N GLY A 101 2.77 -4.23 12.86
CA GLY A 101 2.96 -2.81 13.09
C GLY A 101 1.74 -2.18 13.71
N GLN A 102 1.47 -0.94 13.35
CA GLN A 102 0.36 -0.21 13.92
C GLN A 102 -0.57 0.24 12.85
N CYS A 103 -1.85 0.29 13.16
CA CYS A 103 -2.83 0.80 12.24
C CYS A 103 -3.62 1.90 12.93
N ILE A 104 -3.64 3.08 12.31
CA ILE A 104 -4.37 4.22 12.83
C ILE A 104 -5.46 4.53 11.83
N MET A 105 -6.71 4.48 12.30
CA MET A 105 -7.84 4.77 11.43
C MET A 105 -8.30 6.17 11.71
N ASN A 106 -8.34 6.98 10.64
CA ASN A 106 -8.73 8.33 10.81
C ASN A 106 -10.21 8.50 10.96
N GLN A 107 -11.00 7.51 10.82
CA GLN A 107 -12.33 7.67 10.92
C GLN A 107 -12.83 6.87 11.92
N GLN A 108 -13.54 7.24 12.63
CA GLN A 108 -13.84 6.45 13.61
C GLN A 108 -14.82 5.46 13.34
N ASN A 109 -15.33 5.38 12.38
CA ASN A 109 -16.27 4.45 12.28
C ASN A 109 -15.87 3.19 12.10
N THR A 110 -15.00 3.01 11.95
CA THR A 110 -14.49 1.85 11.84
C THR A 110 -15.07 0.69 11.92
N VAL A 111 -15.47 0.36 11.94
CA VAL A 111 -16.05 -0.68 12.02
C VAL A 111 -15.57 -1.84 11.95
N ALA A 112 -15.59 -2.33 11.58
CA ALA A 112 -15.21 -3.47 11.42
C ALA A 112 -14.08 -4.02 11.46
N MET A 113 -13.39 -3.69 12.03
CA MET A 113 -12.28 -4.20 12.11
C MET A 113 -12.19 -5.32 12.78
N PRO A 114 -12.00 -6.24 12.36
CA PRO A 114 -11.87 -7.38 12.94
C PRO A 114 -10.84 -7.37 13.78
N LYS A 115 -10.83 -7.42 14.66
CA LYS A 115 -9.90 -7.39 15.44
C LYS A 115 -9.06 -8.39 15.38
N GLN A 116 -9.25 -9.18 14.76
CA GLN A 116 -8.47 -10.14 14.83
C GLN A 116 -7.28 -9.89 14.39
N GLN A 117 -7.15 -9.07 13.87
CA GLN A 117 -6.02 -8.88 13.41
C GLN A 117 -5.13 -8.56 14.32
N ARG A 118 -5.31 -8.42 15.27
CA ARG A 118 -4.49 -8.03 16.12
C ARG A 118 -3.67 -8.93 16.36
N ILE A 119 -3.51 -9.56 16.00
CA ILE A 119 -2.81 -10.43 16.23
C ILE A 119 -1.75 -10.29 16.59
N GLY A 120 -1.48 -9.97 16.55
CA GLY A 120 -0.37 -9.93 17.04
C GLY A 120 0.19 -10.39 17.25
#